data_da01f333f8afff6d3fc4f2b90e96bfbb
#
_entry.id   da01f333f8afff6d3fc4f2b90e96bfbb
#
_cell.length_a   1.000
_cell.length_b   1.000
_cell.length_c   1.000
_cell.angle_alpha   90.00
_cell.angle_beta   90.00
_cell.angle_gamma   90.00
#
_symmetry.space_group_name_H-M   'P 1'
#
loop_
_entity.id
_entity.type
_entity.pdbx_description
1 polymer ?
#
loop_
_entity_poly.entity_id
_entity_poly.type
_entity_poly.pdbx_seq_one_letter_code
_entity_poly.pdbx_strand_id
1 'polypeptide(L)'
;AVDALRGSGIPVAAVSTGFPAGLSPLPLRIAEIEQSVAAGAAEIDIVISRRHVLSGNWQALYDEMRAFRAACGDAHVKAILATGELGTLRNVARASVVCMMAGADFIKTSTGKESVNATLPVSLVMIRAIRDYYDRTGYRVGYKPAGGISKAKDALVYLSLMKDELGDRWLQPDLFRF
;
A
#
# COMPACT_ATOMS: atom_id res chain seq x y z
N ALA A 1 8.17 11.16 16.85
CA ALA A 1 6.99 10.29 17.00
C ALA A 1 7.35 9.06 17.85
N VAL A 2 8.40 8.30 17.52
CA VAL A 2 8.80 7.08 18.24
C VAL A 2 8.94 7.32 19.74
N ASP A 3 9.71 8.34 20.15
CA ASP A 3 9.91 8.65 21.56
C ASP A 3 8.61 9.05 22.28
N ALA A 4 7.75 9.83 21.60
CA ALA A 4 6.48 10.29 22.15
C ALA A 4 5.45 9.15 22.33
N LEU A 5 5.58 8.07 21.56
CA LEU A 5 4.67 6.92 21.59
C LEU A 5 5.25 5.71 22.33
N ARG A 6 6.44 5.87 22.93
CA ARG A 6 7.10 4.78 23.66
C ARG A 6 6.21 4.25 24.77
N GLY A 7 5.98 2.94 24.76
CA GLY A 7 5.13 2.25 25.75
C GLY A 7 3.61 2.35 25.50
N SER A 8 3.17 3.06 24.46
CA SER A 8 1.74 3.16 24.12
C SER A 8 1.18 1.95 23.36
N GLY A 9 2.04 1.13 22.76
CA GLY A 9 1.64 0.05 21.85
C GLY A 9 1.19 0.56 20.44
N ILE A 10 1.26 1.86 20.18
CA ILE A 10 0.88 2.47 18.88
C ILE A 10 2.08 2.43 17.93
N PRO A 11 2.00 1.72 16.79
CA PRO A 11 3.11 1.67 15.82
C PRO A 11 3.28 3.01 15.11
N VAL A 12 4.54 3.38 14.82
CA VAL A 12 4.86 4.54 14.00
C VAL A 12 4.98 4.12 12.55
N ALA A 13 4.22 4.76 11.66
CA ALA A 13 4.31 4.60 10.23
C ALA A 13 5.04 5.79 9.61
N ALA A 14 6.02 5.52 8.74
CA ALA A 14 6.72 6.52 7.94
C ALA A 14 6.42 6.34 6.46
N VAL A 15 6.28 7.45 5.72
CA VAL A 15 6.29 7.42 4.25
C VAL A 15 7.73 7.47 3.76
N SER A 16 8.04 6.77 2.68
CA SER A 16 9.38 6.70 2.09
C SER A 16 9.31 6.61 0.56
N THR A 17 10.47 6.43 -0.06
CA THR A 17 10.66 6.24 -1.50
C THR A 17 10.41 7.48 -2.34
N GLY A 18 10.79 8.66 -1.81
CA GLY A 18 10.59 9.94 -2.48
C GLY A 18 9.12 10.34 -2.56
N PHE A 19 8.37 10.10 -1.48
CA PHE A 19 6.95 10.46 -1.37
C PHE A 19 6.73 11.98 -1.63
N PRO A 20 5.68 12.39 -2.37
CA PRO A 20 4.66 11.55 -2.99
C PRO A 20 5.00 11.05 -4.41
N ALA A 21 6.03 11.58 -5.04
CA ALA A 21 6.28 11.37 -6.46
C ALA A 21 6.92 10.00 -6.80
N GLY A 22 7.74 9.44 -5.91
CA GLY A 22 8.41 8.16 -6.14
C GLY A 22 9.45 8.20 -7.29
N LEU A 23 10.03 9.39 -7.58
CA LEU A 23 10.89 9.61 -8.75
C LEU A 23 12.40 9.62 -8.41
N SER A 24 12.75 9.59 -7.13
CA SER A 24 14.17 9.53 -6.73
C SER A 24 14.83 8.24 -7.23
N PRO A 25 16.14 8.25 -7.51
CA PRO A 25 16.89 7.06 -7.86
C PRO A 25 16.73 5.93 -6.82
N LEU A 26 16.67 4.68 -7.29
CA LEU A 26 16.42 3.52 -6.44
C LEU A 26 17.32 3.44 -5.20
N PRO A 27 18.64 3.66 -5.27
CA PRO A 27 19.50 3.61 -4.09
C PRO A 27 19.12 4.63 -3.02
N LEU A 28 18.69 5.83 -3.40
CA LEU A 28 18.26 6.86 -2.45
C LEU A 28 16.93 6.49 -1.77
N ARG A 29 16.02 5.86 -2.51
CA ARG A 29 14.76 5.39 -1.96
C ARG A 29 14.94 4.23 -0.98
N ILE A 30 15.90 3.36 -1.24
CA ILE A 30 16.32 2.29 -0.32
C ILE A 30 16.91 2.90 0.95
N ALA A 31 17.85 3.83 0.82
CA ALA A 31 18.46 4.49 1.97
C ALA A 31 17.44 5.24 2.84
N GLU A 32 16.42 5.84 2.24
CA GLU A 32 15.32 6.51 2.96
C GLU A 32 14.49 5.50 3.80
N ILE A 33 14.22 4.30 3.26
CA ILE A 33 13.57 3.21 3.99
C ILE A 33 14.44 2.78 5.18
N GLU A 34 15.71 2.46 4.93
CA GLU A 34 16.65 1.99 5.96
C GLU A 34 16.79 3.00 7.11
N GLN A 35 16.86 4.29 6.80
CA GLN A 35 16.90 5.36 7.80
C GLN A 35 15.60 5.45 8.60
N SER A 36 14.45 5.29 7.95
CA SER A 36 13.14 5.30 8.63
C SER A 36 13.01 4.12 9.60
N VAL A 37 13.42 2.93 9.17
CA VAL A 37 13.44 1.72 10.02
C VAL A 37 14.42 1.90 11.18
N ALA A 38 15.65 2.37 10.93
CA ALA A 38 16.65 2.64 11.96
C ALA A 38 16.19 3.68 12.98
N ALA A 39 15.34 4.64 12.55
CA ALA A 39 14.72 5.62 13.43
C ALA A 39 13.52 5.06 14.24
N GLY A 40 13.18 3.78 14.07
CA GLY A 40 12.16 3.07 14.84
C GLY A 40 10.76 3.06 14.20
N ALA A 41 10.63 3.31 12.91
CA ALA A 41 9.36 3.12 12.22
C ALA A 41 9.03 1.63 12.15
N ALA A 42 7.85 1.26 12.64
CA ALA A 42 7.34 -0.11 12.59
C ALA A 42 6.62 -0.43 11.27
N GLU A 43 6.25 0.60 10.52
CA GLU A 43 5.52 0.47 9.25
C GLU A 43 6.07 1.48 8.24
N ILE A 44 6.22 1.06 7.00
CA ILE A 44 6.74 1.88 5.90
C ILE A 44 5.72 1.92 4.78
N ASP A 45 5.20 3.12 4.46
CA ASP A 45 4.35 3.37 3.30
C ASP A 45 5.26 3.78 2.13
N ILE A 46 5.46 2.88 1.16
CA ILE A 46 6.30 3.10 -0.02
C ILE A 46 5.47 3.50 -1.24
N VAL A 47 6.02 4.33 -2.12
CA VAL A 47 5.39 4.69 -3.41
C VAL A 47 6.09 3.92 -4.52
N ILE A 48 5.31 3.18 -5.33
CA ILE A 48 5.84 2.45 -6.49
C ILE A 48 6.24 3.41 -7.63
N SER A 49 7.15 2.96 -8.50
CA SER A 49 7.42 3.65 -9.77
C SER A 49 6.31 3.39 -10.78
N ARG A 50 5.38 4.35 -10.92
CA ARG A 50 4.24 4.25 -11.86
C ARG A 50 4.66 3.98 -13.30
N ARG A 51 5.85 4.45 -13.70
CA ARG A 51 6.40 4.19 -15.04
C ARG A 51 6.47 2.70 -15.38
N HIS A 52 6.78 1.82 -14.41
CA HIS A 52 6.84 0.38 -14.64
C HIS A 52 5.47 -0.18 -15.00
N VAL A 53 4.41 0.30 -14.32
CA VAL A 53 3.03 -0.08 -14.61
C VAL A 53 2.59 0.43 -15.99
N LEU A 54 2.83 1.72 -16.27
CA LEU A 54 2.40 2.37 -17.51
C LEU A 54 3.11 1.81 -18.75
N SER A 55 4.37 1.37 -18.61
CA SER A 55 5.12 0.69 -19.68
C SER A 55 4.87 -0.82 -19.75
N GLY A 56 4.10 -1.39 -18.82
CA GLY A 56 3.87 -2.83 -18.73
C GLY A 56 5.10 -3.63 -18.28
N ASN A 57 6.11 -3.00 -17.69
CA ASN A 57 7.31 -3.67 -17.19
C ASN A 57 7.07 -4.22 -15.77
N TRP A 58 6.31 -5.30 -15.70
CA TRP A 58 5.89 -5.93 -14.44
C TRP A 58 7.04 -6.55 -13.65
N GLN A 59 8.08 -7.04 -14.37
CA GLN A 59 9.28 -7.57 -13.73
C GLN A 59 10.02 -6.45 -12.98
N ALA A 60 10.19 -5.28 -13.59
CA ALA A 60 10.85 -4.16 -12.93
C ALA A 60 10.07 -3.65 -11.71
N LEU A 61 8.73 -3.68 -11.76
CA LEU A 61 7.90 -3.37 -10.58
C LEU A 61 8.11 -4.41 -9.47
N TYR A 62 8.13 -5.68 -9.82
CA TYR A 62 8.39 -6.75 -8.86
C TYR A 62 9.77 -6.62 -8.20
N ASP A 63 10.81 -6.42 -9.00
CA ASP A 63 12.19 -6.30 -8.51
C ASP A 63 12.37 -5.07 -7.62
N GLU A 64 11.78 -3.93 -8.01
CA GLU A 64 11.74 -2.71 -7.19
C GLU A 64 11.09 -2.97 -5.83
N MET A 65 9.91 -3.59 -5.83
CA MET A 65 9.18 -3.92 -4.60
C MET A 65 9.94 -4.93 -3.72
N ARG A 66 10.61 -5.93 -4.34
CA ARG A 66 11.48 -6.87 -3.60
C ARG A 66 12.64 -6.16 -2.91
N ALA A 67 13.25 -5.18 -3.58
CA ALA A 67 14.31 -4.36 -2.99
C ALA A 67 13.78 -3.53 -1.80
N PHE A 68 12.61 -2.93 -1.92
CA PHE A 68 11.96 -2.19 -0.82
C PHE A 68 11.61 -3.11 0.35
N ARG A 69 11.03 -4.30 0.07
CA ARG A 69 10.73 -5.27 1.12
C ARG A 69 11.99 -5.67 1.89
N ALA A 70 13.09 -5.93 1.18
CA ALA A 70 14.36 -6.27 1.82
C ALA A 70 14.89 -5.14 2.71
N ALA A 71 14.80 -3.89 2.27
CA ALA A 71 15.23 -2.72 3.05
C ALA A 71 14.35 -2.47 4.30
N CYS A 72 13.07 -2.87 4.25
CA CYS A 72 12.16 -2.72 5.39
C CYS A 72 12.41 -3.74 6.52
N GLY A 73 13.14 -4.84 6.26
CA GLY A 73 13.37 -5.90 7.27
C GLY A 73 12.05 -6.41 7.85
N ASP A 74 11.84 -6.28 9.15
CA ASP A 74 10.62 -6.74 9.84
C ASP A 74 9.49 -5.68 9.85
N ALA A 75 9.73 -4.46 9.37
CA ALA A 75 8.70 -3.43 9.33
C ALA A 75 7.61 -3.78 8.31
N HIS A 76 6.35 -3.46 8.63
CA HIS A 76 5.20 -3.66 7.72
C HIS A 76 5.31 -2.74 6.51
N VAL A 77 5.13 -3.31 5.32
CA VAL A 77 5.20 -2.58 4.04
C VAL A 77 3.82 -2.31 3.49
N LYS A 78 3.50 -1.04 3.27
CA LYS A 78 2.28 -0.64 2.57
C LYS A 78 2.64 -0.05 1.21
N ALA A 79 2.28 -0.76 0.14
CA ALA A 79 2.55 -0.32 -1.23
C ALA A 79 1.50 0.68 -1.71
N ILE A 80 1.88 1.94 -1.88
CA ILE A 80 1.05 3.00 -2.46
C ILE A 80 1.12 2.87 -3.98
N LEU A 81 0.00 2.53 -4.60
CA LEU A 81 -0.07 2.31 -6.04
C LEU A 81 -0.23 3.61 -6.84
N ALA A 82 -0.70 4.70 -6.24
CA ALA A 82 -1.07 5.93 -6.92
C ALA A 82 -2.09 5.68 -8.03
N THR A 83 -3.21 5.07 -7.68
CA THR A 83 -4.19 4.47 -8.60
C THR A 83 -4.79 5.44 -9.61
N GLY A 84 -4.91 6.73 -9.24
CA GLY A 84 -5.39 7.78 -10.14
C GLY A 84 -4.48 8.05 -11.34
N GLU A 85 -3.21 7.60 -11.27
CA GLU A 85 -2.19 7.80 -12.31
C GLU A 85 -1.85 6.52 -13.10
N LEU A 86 -2.53 5.39 -12.85
CA LEU A 86 -2.24 4.11 -13.52
C LEU A 86 -3.01 3.88 -14.82
N GLY A 87 -3.86 4.80 -15.21
CA GLY A 87 -4.56 4.83 -16.51
C GLY A 87 -5.75 3.88 -16.61
N THR A 88 -5.66 2.62 -16.16
CA THR A 88 -6.74 1.63 -16.27
C THR A 88 -6.92 0.81 -15.01
N LEU A 89 -8.15 0.32 -14.77
CA LEU A 89 -8.44 -0.64 -13.69
C LEU A 89 -7.66 -1.96 -13.84
N ARG A 90 -7.35 -2.36 -15.08
CA ARG A 90 -6.49 -3.53 -15.35
C ARG A 90 -5.07 -3.33 -14.80
N ASN A 91 -4.51 -2.13 -14.98
CA ASN A 91 -3.21 -1.79 -14.43
C ASN A 91 -3.24 -1.78 -12.90
N VAL A 92 -4.31 -1.25 -12.31
CA VAL A 92 -4.51 -1.29 -10.85
C VAL A 92 -4.53 -2.74 -10.33
N ALA A 93 -5.32 -3.62 -10.96
CA ALA A 93 -5.39 -5.03 -10.58
C ALA A 93 -4.01 -5.72 -10.67
N ARG A 94 -3.30 -5.54 -11.79
CA ARG A 94 -1.97 -6.15 -12.00
C ARG A 94 -0.94 -5.61 -11.02
N ALA A 95 -0.88 -4.29 -10.81
CA ALA A 95 0.03 -3.67 -9.86
C ALA A 95 -0.24 -4.18 -8.43
N SER A 96 -1.52 -4.33 -8.04
CA SER A 96 -1.91 -4.92 -6.76
C SER A 96 -1.31 -6.31 -6.58
N VAL A 97 -1.52 -7.20 -7.56
CA VAL A 97 -1.01 -8.59 -7.50
C VAL A 97 0.52 -8.61 -7.45
N VAL A 98 1.21 -7.82 -8.30
CA VAL A 98 2.67 -7.78 -8.33
C VAL A 98 3.24 -7.30 -7.00
N CYS A 99 2.66 -6.25 -6.39
CA CYS A 99 3.11 -5.76 -5.08
C CYS A 99 2.89 -6.79 -3.97
N MET A 100 1.77 -7.49 -3.96
CA MET A 100 1.50 -8.59 -3.01
C MET A 100 2.48 -9.75 -3.18
N MET A 101 2.73 -10.19 -4.41
CA MET A 101 3.72 -11.23 -4.71
C MET A 101 5.13 -10.86 -4.29
N ALA A 102 5.47 -9.56 -4.33
CA ALA A 102 6.77 -9.04 -3.92
C ALA A 102 6.90 -8.86 -2.40
N GLY A 103 5.84 -9.10 -1.61
CA GLY A 103 5.86 -9.10 -0.16
C GLY A 103 5.32 -7.82 0.50
N ALA A 104 4.39 -7.12 -0.15
CA ALA A 104 3.64 -6.05 0.50
C ALA A 104 2.66 -6.64 1.51
N ASP A 105 2.65 -6.13 2.74
CA ASP A 105 1.68 -6.49 3.79
C ASP A 105 0.34 -5.77 3.58
N PHE A 106 0.37 -4.61 2.94
CA PHE A 106 -0.80 -3.82 2.54
C PHE A 106 -0.64 -3.30 1.12
N ILE A 107 -1.75 -3.17 0.41
CA ILE A 107 -1.84 -2.32 -0.78
C ILE A 107 -2.69 -1.09 -0.46
N LYS A 108 -2.21 0.09 -0.88
CA LYS A 108 -2.80 1.39 -0.58
C LYS A 108 -3.12 2.11 -1.90
N THR A 109 -4.29 2.75 -1.98
CA THR A 109 -4.72 3.37 -3.23
C THR A 109 -3.79 4.50 -3.68
N SER A 110 -3.54 5.47 -2.81
CA SER A 110 -3.06 6.79 -3.23
C SER A 110 -2.16 7.44 -2.18
N THR A 111 -1.41 8.45 -2.58
CA THR A 111 -0.62 9.30 -1.68
C THR A 111 -1.47 10.34 -0.95
N GLY A 112 -2.67 10.65 -1.50
CA GLY A 112 -3.48 11.77 -1.07
C GLY A 112 -3.10 13.10 -1.73
N LYS A 113 -2.11 13.07 -2.64
CA LYS A 113 -1.59 14.23 -3.39
C LYS A 113 -1.92 14.18 -4.88
N GLU A 114 -2.49 13.09 -5.35
CA GLU A 114 -2.97 12.95 -6.73
C GLU A 114 -4.29 13.74 -6.94
N SER A 115 -4.61 14.03 -8.20
CA SER A 115 -5.89 14.66 -8.57
C SER A 115 -7.09 13.75 -8.31
N VAL A 116 -6.90 12.42 -8.46
CA VAL A 116 -7.89 11.39 -8.15
C VAL A 116 -7.27 10.42 -7.17
N ASN A 117 -7.87 10.31 -5.99
CA ASN A 117 -7.42 9.43 -4.91
C ASN A 117 -8.31 8.17 -4.80
N ALA A 118 -8.65 7.74 -3.58
CA ALA A 118 -9.50 6.57 -3.40
C ALA A 118 -10.88 6.75 -4.04
N THR A 119 -11.28 5.77 -4.84
CA THR A 119 -12.64 5.66 -5.39
C THR A 119 -13.18 4.25 -5.19
N LEU A 120 -14.50 4.08 -5.12
CA LEU A 120 -15.11 2.77 -4.94
C LEU A 120 -14.78 1.77 -6.07
N PRO A 121 -14.80 2.15 -7.38
CA PRO A 121 -14.42 1.23 -8.44
C PRO A 121 -12.98 0.73 -8.32
N VAL A 122 -12.03 1.61 -8.01
CA VAL A 122 -10.63 1.24 -7.77
C VAL A 122 -10.50 0.32 -6.56
N SER A 123 -11.19 0.66 -5.46
CA SER A 123 -11.19 -0.13 -4.23
C SER A 123 -11.73 -1.54 -4.45
N LEU A 124 -12.84 -1.66 -5.18
CA LEU A 124 -13.41 -2.96 -5.54
C LEU A 124 -12.40 -3.84 -6.30
N VAL A 125 -11.70 -3.26 -7.26
CA VAL A 125 -10.67 -3.99 -8.04
C VAL A 125 -9.51 -4.44 -7.14
N MET A 126 -9.02 -3.57 -6.26
CA MET A 126 -7.93 -3.90 -5.34
C MET A 126 -8.34 -4.96 -4.32
N ILE A 127 -9.53 -4.84 -3.74
CA ILE A 127 -10.06 -5.79 -2.75
C ILE A 127 -10.27 -7.17 -3.40
N ARG A 128 -10.76 -7.23 -4.63
CA ARG A 128 -10.88 -8.48 -5.39
C ARG A 128 -9.52 -9.09 -5.72
N ALA A 129 -8.51 -8.27 -6.02
CA ALA A 129 -7.14 -8.76 -6.19
C ALA A 129 -6.60 -9.37 -4.89
N ILE A 130 -6.91 -8.80 -3.72
CA ILE A 130 -6.57 -9.38 -2.40
C ILE A 130 -7.27 -10.72 -2.21
N ARG A 131 -8.58 -10.81 -2.51
CA ARG A 131 -9.34 -12.06 -2.40
C ARG A 131 -8.73 -13.15 -3.25
N ASP A 132 -8.52 -12.86 -4.54
CA ASP A 132 -7.98 -13.82 -5.51
C ASP A 132 -6.55 -14.26 -5.13
N TYR A 133 -5.76 -13.36 -4.53
CA TYR A 133 -4.43 -13.68 -4.04
C TYR A 133 -4.50 -14.58 -2.81
N TYR A 134 -5.38 -14.26 -1.85
CA TYR A 134 -5.60 -15.08 -0.66
C TYR A 134 -6.10 -16.48 -1.01
N ASP A 135 -7.06 -16.60 -1.91
CA ASP A 135 -7.62 -17.89 -2.35
C ASP A 135 -6.56 -18.81 -2.96
N ARG A 136 -5.54 -18.22 -3.60
CA ARG A 136 -4.44 -18.98 -4.24
C ARG A 136 -3.27 -19.29 -3.33
N THR A 137 -3.00 -18.43 -2.35
CA THR A 137 -1.74 -18.48 -1.58
C THR A 137 -1.95 -18.72 -0.08
N GLY A 138 -3.13 -18.41 0.44
CA GLY A 138 -3.41 -18.39 1.87
C GLY A 138 -2.84 -17.15 2.60
N TYR A 139 -2.10 -16.26 1.90
CA TYR A 139 -1.55 -15.04 2.51
C TYR A 139 -2.60 -13.94 2.57
N ARG A 140 -2.77 -13.36 3.76
CA ARG A 140 -3.66 -12.22 4.00
C ARG A 140 -2.90 -10.93 3.81
N VAL A 141 -3.31 -10.12 2.83
CA VAL A 141 -2.80 -8.78 2.60
C VAL A 141 -3.86 -7.77 3.00
N GLY A 142 -3.47 -6.68 3.65
CA GLY A 142 -4.37 -5.63 4.08
C GLY A 142 -4.66 -4.62 2.97
N TYR A 143 -5.72 -3.84 3.19
CA TYR A 143 -6.16 -2.78 2.27
C TYR A 143 -6.22 -1.43 2.99
N LYS A 144 -5.74 -0.38 2.31
CA LYS A 144 -5.81 1.00 2.80
C LYS A 144 -6.32 1.95 1.71
N PRO A 145 -7.63 2.30 1.69
CA PRO A 145 -8.08 3.43 0.90
C PRO A 145 -7.50 4.73 1.49
N ALA A 146 -6.96 5.59 0.66
CA ALA A 146 -6.32 6.82 1.12
C ALA A 146 -6.61 7.99 0.19
N GLY A 147 -6.77 9.17 0.80
CA GLY A 147 -7.04 10.44 0.12
C GLY A 147 -8.53 10.68 -0.13
N GLY A 148 -9.01 11.82 0.36
CA GLY A 148 -10.40 12.27 0.17
C GLY A 148 -11.44 11.70 1.13
N ILE A 149 -11.07 10.79 2.04
CA ILE A 149 -11.98 10.20 3.03
C ILE A 149 -11.90 11.06 4.30
N SER A 150 -12.82 12.00 4.47
CA SER A 150 -12.82 12.96 5.57
C SER A 150 -14.03 12.88 6.49
N LYS A 151 -15.05 12.11 6.13
CA LYS A 151 -16.26 11.93 6.91
C LYS A 151 -16.46 10.49 7.30
N ALA A 152 -16.99 10.23 8.50
CA ALA A 152 -17.32 8.90 8.98
C ALA A 152 -18.25 8.13 8.00
N LYS A 153 -19.21 8.83 7.38
CA LYS A 153 -20.10 8.26 6.39
C LYS A 153 -19.34 7.68 5.19
N ASP A 154 -18.32 8.39 4.71
CA ASP A 154 -17.52 7.92 3.57
C ASP A 154 -16.70 6.69 3.98
N ALA A 155 -16.12 6.70 5.19
CA ALA A 155 -15.40 5.57 5.75
C ALA A 155 -16.28 4.30 5.85
N LEU A 156 -17.55 4.44 6.27
CA LEU A 156 -18.49 3.33 6.37
C LEU A 156 -18.76 2.65 5.01
N VAL A 157 -18.73 3.40 3.91
CA VAL A 157 -18.91 2.82 2.56
C VAL A 157 -17.76 1.88 2.22
N TYR A 158 -16.51 2.28 2.52
CA TYR A 158 -15.35 1.41 2.31
C TYR A 158 -15.34 0.22 3.27
N LEU A 159 -15.80 0.40 4.51
CA LEU A 159 -15.96 -0.68 5.47
C LEU A 159 -16.96 -1.73 4.97
N SER A 160 -18.12 -1.29 4.46
CA SER A 160 -19.12 -2.18 3.87
C SER A 160 -18.56 -2.95 2.68
N LEU A 161 -17.83 -2.26 1.79
CA LEU A 161 -17.20 -2.89 0.64
C LEU A 161 -16.19 -3.98 1.05
N MET A 162 -15.36 -3.71 2.08
CA MET A 162 -14.45 -4.71 2.63
C MET A 162 -15.19 -5.92 3.19
N LYS A 163 -16.26 -5.67 3.96
CA LYS A 163 -17.07 -6.73 4.54
C LYS A 163 -17.71 -7.60 3.46
N ASP A 164 -18.30 -6.99 2.44
CA ASP A 164 -19.02 -7.70 1.37
C ASP A 164 -18.08 -8.57 0.53
N GLU A 165 -16.84 -8.11 0.25
CA GLU A 165 -15.91 -8.82 -0.63
C GLU A 165 -14.98 -9.80 0.10
N LEU A 166 -14.62 -9.54 1.37
CA LEU A 166 -13.61 -10.29 2.12
C LEU A 166 -14.10 -10.84 3.47
N GLY A 167 -15.27 -10.39 3.93
CA GLY A 167 -15.87 -10.81 5.20
C GLY A 167 -15.24 -10.15 6.44
N ASP A 168 -15.80 -10.49 7.59
CA ASP A 168 -15.50 -9.85 8.88
C ASP A 168 -14.04 -10.00 9.32
N ARG A 169 -13.34 -11.03 8.84
CA ARG A 169 -11.92 -11.26 9.15
C ARG A 169 -10.99 -10.14 8.69
N TRP A 170 -11.38 -9.37 7.66
CA TRP A 170 -10.60 -8.23 7.17
C TRP A 170 -10.96 -6.90 7.82
N LEU A 171 -11.94 -6.87 8.73
CA LEU A 171 -12.35 -5.63 9.42
C LEU A 171 -11.49 -5.32 10.66
N GLN A 172 -10.30 -5.85 10.72
CA GLN A 172 -9.36 -5.62 11.82
C GLN A 172 -8.29 -4.60 11.42
N PRO A 173 -7.73 -3.81 12.36
CA PRO A 173 -6.69 -2.81 12.07
C PRO A 173 -5.45 -3.37 11.38
N ASP A 174 -5.17 -4.66 11.54
CA ASP A 174 -4.06 -5.35 10.89
C ASP A 174 -4.30 -5.63 9.41
N LEU A 175 -5.54 -5.49 8.92
CA LEU A 175 -5.91 -5.79 7.53
C LEU A 175 -6.72 -4.68 6.86
N PHE A 176 -7.25 -3.71 7.61
CA PHE A 176 -8.01 -2.59 7.05
C PHE A 176 -7.75 -1.29 7.80
N ARG A 177 -7.32 -0.27 7.07
CA ARG A 177 -7.05 1.09 7.60
C ARG A 177 -7.43 2.17 6.59
N PHE A 178 -7.51 3.40 7.08
CA PHE A 178 -7.69 4.60 6.28
C PHE A 178 -6.42 5.47 6.24
#